data_1d0bca07ad956252eef8e0670d473539
#
_entry.id   1d0bca07ad956252eef8e0670d473539
#
_cell.length_a   1.000
_cell.length_b   1.000
_cell.length_c   1.000
_cell.angle_alpha   90.00
_cell.angle_beta   90.00
_cell.angle_gamma   90.00
#
_symmetry.space_group_name_H-M   'P 1'
#
loop_
_entity.id
_entity.type
_entity.pdbx_description
1 polymer ?
#
loop_
_entity_poly.entity_id
_entity_poly.type
_entity_poly.pdbx_seq_one_letter_code
_entity_poly.pdbx_strand_id
1 'polypeptide(L)'
;MYKITQQEAVMINFIVCGLENTLLYENKNKIDNRTIELISELNANGVKFAVATGRNYDAVKPLFGNVKNDIVYICNDGGVVIYQDKVISKTPIDRLVCMEVVSEIEKNDKFIRRFKLLFSDERGAMTNTHDIDFINYLKNMGVEPEYIRDTKELNGDVNK
;
A
#
# COMPACT_ATOMS: atom_id res chain seq x y z
N MET A 1 41.97 -28.27 -17.04
CA MET A 1 41.41 -27.13 -17.80
C MET A 1 39.89 -27.20 -17.62
N TYR A 2 39.35 -26.48 -16.61
CA TYR A 2 37.90 -26.48 -16.36
C TYR A 2 37.22 -25.58 -17.39
N LYS A 3 36.35 -26.17 -18.23
CA LYS A 3 35.46 -25.43 -19.12
C LYS A 3 34.45 -24.69 -18.22
N ILE A 4 34.54 -23.35 -18.13
CA ILE A 4 33.47 -22.50 -17.63
C ILE A 4 32.37 -22.58 -18.66
N THR A 5 31.31 -23.34 -18.37
CA THR A 5 30.04 -23.29 -19.12
C THR A 5 29.52 -21.88 -18.96
N GLN A 6 29.23 -21.19 -20.07
CA GLN A 6 28.52 -19.92 -20.08
C GLN A 6 27.19 -20.15 -19.30
N GLN A 7 27.14 -19.61 -18.09
CA GLN A 7 25.88 -19.46 -17.39
C GLN A 7 25.03 -18.52 -18.24
N GLU A 8 23.88 -19.00 -18.69
CA GLU A 8 22.88 -18.14 -19.31
C GLU A 8 22.63 -16.96 -18.40
N ALA A 9 22.89 -15.76 -18.87
CA ALA A 9 22.66 -14.54 -18.09
C ALA A 9 21.15 -14.41 -17.89
N VAL A 10 20.68 -14.62 -16.66
CA VAL A 10 19.29 -14.36 -16.30
C VAL A 10 19.08 -12.86 -16.40
N MET A 11 18.30 -12.43 -17.38
CA MET A 11 17.91 -11.01 -17.50
C MET A 11 16.79 -10.71 -16.50
N ILE A 12 17.07 -9.85 -15.53
CA ILE A 12 16.08 -9.31 -14.60
C ILE A 12 15.40 -8.13 -15.27
N ASN A 13 14.10 -8.22 -15.51
CA ASN A 13 13.30 -7.15 -16.14
C ASN A 13 12.30 -6.52 -15.19
N PHE A 14 12.15 -7.09 -13.97
CA PHE A 14 11.20 -6.61 -12.99
C PHE A 14 11.76 -6.79 -11.57
N ILE A 15 11.70 -5.74 -10.75
CA ILE A 15 12.13 -5.74 -9.35
C ILE A 15 10.96 -5.29 -8.48
N VAL A 16 10.65 -6.07 -7.44
CA VAL A 16 9.65 -5.70 -6.41
C VAL A 16 10.38 -5.46 -5.11
N CYS A 17 10.12 -4.33 -4.46
CA CYS A 17 10.74 -3.94 -3.20
C CYS A 17 9.66 -3.58 -2.16
N GLY A 18 9.86 -4.00 -0.92
CA GLY A 18 9.03 -3.56 0.21
C GLY A 18 9.25 -2.08 0.51
N LEU A 19 8.20 -1.37 0.93
CA LEU A 19 8.32 0.02 1.33
C LEU A 19 8.88 0.12 2.74
N GLU A 20 8.20 -0.48 3.70
CA GLU A 20 8.56 -0.44 5.12
C GLU A 20 9.81 -1.26 5.40
N ASN A 21 10.72 -0.71 6.21
CA ASN A 21 12.00 -1.34 6.60
C ASN A 21 12.94 -1.69 5.43
N THR A 22 12.63 -1.23 4.20
CA THR A 22 13.46 -1.45 3.02
C THR A 22 13.76 -0.13 2.32
N LEU A 23 12.76 0.54 1.76
CA LEU A 23 12.90 1.87 1.14
C LEU A 23 12.75 3.00 2.17
N LEU A 24 11.92 2.79 3.21
CA LEU A 24 11.79 3.68 4.35
C LEU A 24 12.54 3.07 5.54
N TYR A 25 13.68 3.65 5.87
CA TYR A 25 14.52 3.28 6.99
C TYR A 25 14.21 4.12 8.23
N GLU A 26 14.28 3.54 9.42
CA GLU A 26 14.37 4.23 10.71
C GLU A 26 13.33 5.34 10.93
N ASN A 27 12.04 5.04 10.72
CA ASN A 27 10.94 6.02 10.87
C ASN A 27 11.05 7.26 9.98
N LYS A 28 11.83 7.24 8.92
CA LYS A 28 11.84 8.28 7.91
C LYS A 28 10.59 8.17 7.03
N ASN A 29 9.89 9.27 6.89
CA ASN A 29 8.73 9.38 6.00
C ASN A 29 9.12 9.81 4.57
N LYS A 30 10.38 9.57 4.16
CA LYS A 30 10.89 9.98 2.86
C LYS A 30 11.91 8.96 2.34
N ILE A 31 11.77 8.59 1.08
CA ILE A 31 12.77 7.81 0.34
C ILE A 31 13.94 8.75 0.01
N ASP A 32 15.19 8.25 0.14
CA ASP A 32 16.35 9.06 -0.16
C ASP A 32 16.50 9.31 -1.67
N ASN A 33 17.15 10.41 -2.02
CA ASN A 33 17.30 10.83 -3.41
C ASN A 33 18.11 9.82 -4.24
N ARG A 34 19.11 9.15 -3.64
CA ARG A 34 19.91 8.15 -4.34
C ARG A 34 19.07 6.95 -4.76
N THR A 35 18.17 6.51 -3.91
CA THR A 35 17.20 5.43 -4.24
C THR A 35 16.30 5.85 -5.41
N ILE A 36 15.79 7.10 -5.40
CA ILE A 36 14.97 7.63 -6.51
C ILE A 36 15.77 7.66 -7.83
N GLU A 37 17.03 8.10 -7.80
CA GLU A 37 17.92 8.08 -8.96
C GLU A 37 18.13 6.67 -9.49
N LEU A 38 18.42 5.69 -8.62
CA LEU A 38 18.59 4.28 -9.01
C LEU A 38 17.32 3.70 -9.66
N ILE A 39 16.13 4.01 -9.13
CA ILE A 39 14.87 3.59 -9.74
C ILE A 39 14.72 4.20 -11.15
N SER A 40 15.09 5.47 -11.30
CA SER A 40 15.09 6.13 -12.62
C SER A 40 16.04 5.45 -13.60
N GLU A 41 17.27 5.12 -13.14
CA GLU A 41 18.26 4.40 -13.96
C GLU A 41 17.76 3.00 -14.36
N LEU A 42 17.13 2.25 -13.45
CA LEU A 42 16.53 0.95 -13.74
C LEU A 42 15.47 1.06 -14.84
N ASN A 43 14.54 1.99 -14.70
CA ASN A 43 13.48 2.22 -15.68
C ASN A 43 14.05 2.61 -17.07
N ALA A 44 15.08 3.47 -17.11
CA ALA A 44 15.76 3.87 -18.34
C ALA A 44 16.44 2.68 -19.05
N ASN A 45 16.88 1.67 -18.30
CA ASN A 45 17.46 0.43 -18.80
C ASN A 45 16.43 -0.71 -19.06
N GLY A 46 15.13 -0.40 -19.03
CA GLY A 46 14.06 -1.35 -19.32
C GLY A 46 13.69 -2.29 -18.18
N VAL A 47 14.27 -2.09 -16.97
CA VAL A 47 13.92 -2.85 -15.77
C VAL A 47 12.77 -2.14 -15.06
N LYS A 48 11.60 -2.74 -14.98
CA LYS A 48 10.45 -2.20 -14.25
C LYS A 48 10.63 -2.34 -12.75
N PHE A 49 10.28 -1.28 -12.02
CA PHE A 49 10.31 -1.28 -10.57
C PHE A 49 8.89 -1.26 -9.98
N ALA A 50 8.68 -2.03 -8.93
CA ALA A 50 7.45 -2.04 -8.16
C ALA A 50 7.73 -1.85 -6.68
N VAL A 51 6.83 -1.17 -5.98
CA VAL A 51 6.80 -1.09 -4.51
C VAL A 51 5.64 -1.90 -3.98
N ALA A 52 5.88 -2.69 -2.92
CA ALA A 52 4.87 -3.44 -2.20
C ALA A 52 4.71 -2.90 -0.78
N THR A 53 3.47 -2.64 -0.34
CA THR A 53 3.17 -2.01 0.95
C THR A 53 1.75 -2.32 1.43
N GLY A 54 1.56 -2.25 2.75
CA GLY A 54 0.22 -2.25 3.35
C GLY A 54 -0.52 -0.92 3.27
N ARG A 55 0.13 0.17 2.84
CA ARG A 55 -0.51 1.49 2.70
C ARG A 55 -1.38 1.55 1.45
N ASN A 56 -2.32 2.52 1.43
CA ASN A 56 -3.07 2.85 0.22
C ASN A 56 -2.22 3.65 -0.78
N TYR A 57 -2.71 3.73 -2.02
CA TYR A 57 -2.01 4.36 -3.13
C TYR A 57 -1.69 5.84 -2.89
N ASP A 58 -2.64 6.62 -2.41
CA ASP A 58 -2.48 8.07 -2.25
C ASP A 58 -1.47 8.42 -1.14
N ALA A 59 -1.30 7.54 -0.15
CA ALA A 59 -0.27 7.68 0.88
C ALA A 59 1.14 7.36 0.37
N VAL A 60 1.26 6.51 -0.66
CA VAL A 60 2.56 6.01 -1.13
C VAL A 60 3.09 6.75 -2.34
N LYS A 61 2.24 7.09 -3.30
CA LYS A 61 2.63 7.73 -4.55
C LYS A 61 3.50 8.98 -4.37
N PRO A 62 3.19 9.90 -3.44
CA PRO A 62 4.00 11.12 -3.25
C PRO A 62 5.44 10.86 -2.84
N LEU A 63 5.74 9.70 -2.21
CA LEU A 63 7.08 9.36 -1.72
C LEU A 63 8.11 9.19 -2.83
N PHE A 64 7.67 8.91 -4.06
CA PHE A 64 8.51 8.59 -5.22
C PHE A 64 8.85 9.77 -6.12
N GLY A 65 8.45 10.99 -5.76
CA GLY A 65 8.87 12.22 -6.42
C GLY A 65 8.66 12.19 -7.95
N ASN A 66 9.75 12.36 -8.69
CA ASN A 66 9.74 12.44 -10.16
C ASN A 66 9.50 11.07 -10.85
N VAL A 67 9.80 9.95 -10.20
CA VAL A 67 9.60 8.59 -10.78
C VAL A 67 8.22 8.00 -10.46
N LYS A 68 7.36 8.73 -9.76
CA LYS A 68 6.06 8.25 -9.27
C LYS A 68 5.10 7.71 -10.34
N ASN A 69 5.26 8.08 -11.59
CA ASN A 69 4.41 7.61 -12.69
C ASN A 69 5.02 6.42 -13.46
N ASP A 70 6.28 6.07 -13.16
CA ASP A 70 7.04 5.07 -13.90
C ASP A 70 7.19 3.74 -13.16
N ILE A 71 6.65 3.66 -11.93
CA ILE A 71 6.70 2.47 -11.08
C ILE A 71 5.32 1.84 -10.89
N VAL A 72 5.32 0.56 -10.53
CA VAL A 72 4.12 -0.19 -10.19
C VAL A 72 3.90 -0.14 -8.68
N TYR A 73 2.67 0.09 -8.25
CA TYR A 73 2.26 0.13 -6.85
C TYR A 73 1.44 -1.10 -6.50
N ILE A 74 1.95 -1.93 -5.59
CA ILE A 74 1.25 -3.07 -5.00
C ILE A 74 0.84 -2.63 -3.60
N CYS A 75 -0.38 -2.14 -3.46
CA CYS A 75 -0.90 -1.49 -2.26
C CYS A 75 -1.89 -2.38 -1.50
N ASN A 76 -2.27 -1.93 -0.28
CA ASN A 76 -3.26 -2.61 0.57
C ASN A 76 -2.92 -4.11 0.77
N ASP A 77 -1.65 -4.41 1.10
CA ASP A 77 -1.13 -5.78 1.27
C ASP A 77 -1.35 -6.69 0.04
N GLY A 78 -1.33 -6.12 -1.16
CA GLY A 78 -1.56 -6.81 -2.43
C GLY A 78 -3.03 -6.77 -2.90
N GLY A 79 -3.92 -6.14 -2.14
CA GLY A 79 -5.34 -6.00 -2.49
C GLY A 79 -5.59 -5.17 -3.75
N VAL A 80 -4.64 -4.31 -4.12
CA VAL A 80 -4.73 -3.51 -5.34
C VAL A 80 -3.36 -3.30 -5.98
N VAL A 81 -3.31 -3.36 -7.31
CA VAL A 81 -2.13 -3.05 -8.12
C VAL A 81 -2.45 -1.90 -9.06
N ILE A 82 -1.64 -0.85 -9.01
CA ILE A 82 -1.83 0.37 -9.80
C ILE A 82 -0.56 0.68 -10.60
N TYR A 83 -0.73 1.06 -11.86
CA TYR A 83 0.33 1.57 -12.73
C TYR A 83 -0.19 2.73 -13.58
N GLN A 84 0.53 3.84 -13.62
CA GLN A 84 0.13 5.06 -14.36
C GLN A 84 -1.30 5.52 -14.03
N ASP A 85 -1.62 5.59 -12.73
CA ASP A 85 -2.94 5.96 -12.21
C ASP A 85 -4.11 5.03 -12.59
N LYS A 86 -3.82 3.88 -13.22
CA LYS A 86 -4.81 2.87 -13.59
C LYS A 86 -4.72 1.66 -12.69
N VAL A 87 -5.86 1.22 -12.19
CA VAL A 87 -5.96 -0.06 -11.48
C VAL A 87 -5.76 -1.19 -12.50
N ILE A 88 -4.70 -1.98 -12.32
CA ILE A 88 -4.38 -3.14 -13.17
C ILE A 88 -5.04 -4.39 -12.61
N SER A 89 -5.06 -4.52 -11.29
CA SER A 89 -5.65 -5.65 -10.59
C SER A 89 -6.19 -5.19 -9.24
N LYS A 90 -7.30 -5.76 -8.81
CA LYS A 90 -7.84 -5.62 -7.46
C LYS A 90 -8.50 -6.90 -6.99
N THR A 91 -8.42 -7.13 -5.69
CA THR A 91 -9.07 -8.25 -5.01
C THR A 91 -9.90 -7.66 -3.87
N PRO A 92 -11.17 -7.29 -4.15
CA PRO A 92 -12.04 -6.73 -3.14
C PRO A 92 -12.44 -7.80 -2.11
N ILE A 93 -12.63 -7.37 -0.87
CA ILE A 93 -13.26 -8.18 0.16
C ILE A 93 -14.77 -8.07 -0.03
N ASP A 94 -15.46 -9.21 0.00
CA ASP A 94 -16.93 -9.20 -0.09
C ASP A 94 -17.52 -8.32 1.00
N ARG A 95 -18.42 -7.40 0.60
CA ARG A 95 -19.03 -6.43 1.50
C ARG A 95 -19.79 -7.08 2.65
N LEU A 96 -20.45 -8.21 2.41
CA LEU A 96 -21.17 -8.93 3.46
C LEU A 96 -20.20 -9.46 4.50
N VAL A 97 -19.05 -9.99 4.07
CA VAL A 97 -17.99 -10.44 4.98
C VAL A 97 -17.46 -9.28 5.81
N CYS A 98 -17.21 -8.12 5.21
CA CYS A 98 -16.81 -6.91 5.96
C CYS A 98 -17.86 -6.54 7.02
N MET A 99 -19.14 -6.51 6.65
CA MET A 99 -20.23 -6.17 7.56
C MET A 99 -20.39 -7.19 8.70
N GLU A 100 -20.23 -8.48 8.40
CA GLU A 100 -20.28 -9.55 9.42
C GLU A 100 -19.15 -9.40 10.44
N VAL A 101 -17.90 -9.19 9.96
CA VAL A 101 -16.74 -8.98 10.84
C VAL A 101 -16.96 -7.76 11.75
N VAL A 102 -17.42 -6.65 11.19
CA VAL A 102 -17.71 -5.44 11.97
C VAL A 102 -18.81 -5.71 12.99
N SER A 103 -19.90 -6.35 12.59
CA SER A 103 -21.00 -6.70 13.49
C SER A 103 -20.52 -7.57 14.66
N GLU A 104 -19.63 -8.52 14.42
CA GLU A 104 -19.06 -9.35 15.50
C GLU A 104 -18.18 -8.55 16.46
N ILE A 105 -17.40 -7.59 15.94
CA ILE A 105 -16.60 -6.68 16.77
C ILE A 105 -17.51 -5.77 17.60
N GLU A 106 -18.56 -5.23 17.02
CA GLU A 106 -19.50 -4.30 17.67
C GLU A 106 -20.37 -4.99 18.74
N LYS A 107 -20.70 -6.25 18.60
CA LYS A 107 -21.41 -7.04 19.63
C LYS A 107 -20.58 -7.28 20.89
N ASN A 108 -19.28 -7.08 20.83
CA ASN A 108 -18.40 -7.36 21.97
C ASN A 108 -17.79 -6.08 22.55
N ASP A 109 -18.33 -5.61 23.66
CA ASP A 109 -17.88 -4.39 24.36
C ASP A 109 -16.37 -4.35 24.65
N LYS A 110 -15.74 -5.52 24.83
CA LYS A 110 -14.29 -5.61 25.04
C LYS A 110 -13.52 -5.34 23.75
N PHE A 111 -14.08 -5.69 22.61
CA PHE A 111 -13.42 -5.48 21.31
C PHE A 111 -13.60 -4.05 20.82
N ILE A 112 -14.78 -3.45 20.91
CA ILE A 112 -15.04 -2.05 20.54
C ILE A 112 -14.06 -1.08 21.20
N ARG A 113 -13.69 -1.33 22.46
CA ARG A 113 -12.76 -0.47 23.21
C ARG A 113 -11.29 -0.69 22.82
N ARG A 114 -10.96 -1.83 22.24
CA ARG A 114 -9.58 -2.24 21.94
C ARG A 114 -9.20 -2.09 20.48
N PHE A 115 -10.15 -2.29 19.58
CA PHE A 115 -9.91 -2.28 18.14
C PHE A 115 -10.42 -1.00 17.52
N LYS A 116 -9.66 -0.48 16.59
CA LYS A 116 -10.04 0.62 15.71
C LYS A 116 -10.17 0.04 14.32
N LEU A 117 -11.25 0.38 13.64
CA LEU A 117 -11.51 -0.10 12.29
C LEU A 117 -10.97 0.89 11.28
N LEU A 118 -10.25 0.37 10.32
CA LEU A 118 -9.78 1.09 9.15
C LEU A 118 -10.15 0.27 7.93
N PHE A 119 -10.87 0.88 7.01
CA PHE A 119 -11.21 0.30 5.73
C PHE A 119 -10.40 1.01 4.65
N SER A 120 -9.91 0.29 3.68
CA SER A 120 -9.21 0.87 2.54
C SER A 120 -9.85 0.41 1.25
N ASP A 121 -10.07 1.36 0.35
CA ASP A 121 -10.41 1.11 -1.03
C ASP A 121 -9.18 1.23 -1.95
N GLU A 122 -9.38 1.45 -3.24
CA GLU A 122 -8.30 1.54 -4.23
C GLU A 122 -7.33 2.69 -3.94
N ARG A 123 -7.80 3.79 -3.37
CA ARG A 123 -7.03 5.03 -3.21
C ARG A 123 -6.96 5.52 -1.78
N GLY A 124 -8.06 5.48 -1.07
CA GLY A 124 -8.22 6.10 0.23
C GLY A 124 -8.39 5.13 1.39
N ALA A 125 -8.72 5.70 2.53
CA ALA A 125 -9.03 4.96 3.74
C ALA A 125 -10.22 5.60 4.46
N MET A 126 -10.99 4.79 5.18
CA MET A 126 -12.17 5.22 5.93
C MET A 126 -12.12 4.63 7.34
N THR A 127 -12.62 5.37 8.32
CA THR A 127 -12.69 4.91 9.71
C THR A 127 -13.97 5.41 10.39
N ASN A 128 -14.45 4.66 11.37
CA ASN A 128 -15.60 5.05 12.19
C ASN A 128 -15.18 5.59 13.58
N THR A 129 -13.89 5.79 13.83
CA THR A 129 -13.40 6.26 15.13
C THR A 129 -12.90 7.70 15.09
N HIS A 130 -13.16 8.44 16.17
CA HIS A 130 -12.60 9.76 16.44
C HIS A 130 -11.42 9.70 17.43
N ASP A 131 -10.83 8.53 17.66
CA ASP A 131 -9.67 8.37 18.54
C ASP A 131 -8.48 9.16 17.99
N ILE A 132 -8.08 10.20 18.71
CA ILE A 132 -7.07 11.17 18.27
C ILE A 132 -5.70 10.49 18.08
N ASP A 133 -5.34 9.57 18.98
CA ASP A 133 -4.05 8.89 18.91
C ASP A 133 -3.98 8.00 17.67
N PHE A 134 -5.08 7.29 17.37
CA PHE A 134 -5.17 6.47 16.16
C PHE A 134 -5.14 7.33 14.89
N ILE A 135 -5.88 8.43 14.85
CA ILE A 135 -5.88 9.35 13.69
C ILE A 135 -4.49 9.96 13.47
N ASN A 136 -3.81 10.38 14.54
CA ASN A 136 -2.45 10.92 14.46
C ASN A 136 -1.46 9.83 13.98
N TYR A 137 -1.60 8.60 14.45
CA TYR A 137 -0.81 7.47 13.94
C TYR A 137 -0.98 7.29 12.43
N LEU A 138 -2.22 7.30 11.92
CA LEU A 138 -2.50 7.20 10.49
C LEU A 138 -1.91 8.36 9.69
N LYS A 139 -2.07 9.60 10.18
CA LYS A 139 -1.49 10.79 9.55
C LYS A 139 0.03 10.72 9.45
N ASN A 140 0.69 10.22 10.49
CA ASN A 140 2.14 10.02 10.47
C ASN A 140 2.58 8.99 9.42
N MET A 141 1.69 8.08 9.04
CA MET A 141 1.90 7.15 7.93
C MET A 141 1.50 7.72 6.56
N GLY A 142 1.06 8.98 6.50
CA GLY A 142 0.55 9.63 5.28
C GLY A 142 -0.86 9.19 4.90
N VAL A 143 -1.61 8.59 5.83
CA VAL A 143 -3.00 8.18 5.62
C VAL A 143 -3.94 9.21 6.26
N GLU A 144 -4.78 9.84 5.46
CA GLU A 144 -5.85 10.73 5.92
C GLU A 144 -7.20 10.03 5.72
N PRO A 145 -7.74 9.36 6.76
CA PRO A 145 -8.97 8.61 6.60
C PRO A 145 -10.18 9.53 6.56
N GLU A 146 -11.13 9.20 5.71
CA GLU A 146 -12.48 9.74 5.75
C GLU A 146 -13.25 9.16 6.94
N TYR A 147 -14.07 10.00 7.62
CA TYR A 147 -14.92 9.52 8.69
C TYR A 147 -16.24 8.99 8.13
N ILE A 148 -16.61 7.77 8.53
CA ILE A 148 -17.92 7.16 8.27
C ILE A 148 -18.64 6.89 9.58
N ARG A 149 -19.95 7.12 9.63
CA ARG A 149 -20.78 6.86 10.83
C ARG A 149 -21.16 5.39 10.96
N ASP A 150 -21.41 4.75 9.83
CA ASP A 150 -21.87 3.36 9.74
C ASP A 150 -21.13 2.68 8.59
N THR A 151 -20.79 1.41 8.75
CA THR A 151 -20.21 0.58 7.70
C THR A 151 -21.12 0.45 6.46
N LYS A 152 -22.41 0.76 6.59
CA LYS A 152 -23.32 0.86 5.45
C LYS A 152 -22.99 2.00 4.48
N GLU A 153 -22.26 3.02 4.96
CA GLU A 153 -21.77 4.13 4.16
C GLU A 153 -20.54 3.76 3.30
N LEU A 154 -19.97 2.56 3.49
CA LEU A 154 -18.89 2.06 2.65
C LEU A 154 -19.40 1.98 1.20
N ASN A 155 -18.89 2.88 0.38
CA ASN A 155 -19.19 2.94 -1.05
C ASN A 155 -18.02 2.34 -1.82
N GLY A 156 -18.31 1.35 -2.68
CA GLY A 156 -17.31 0.70 -3.51
C GLY A 156 -16.69 -0.56 -2.90
N ASP A 157 -15.59 -0.99 -3.49
CA ASP A 157 -14.89 -2.20 -3.11
C ASP A 157 -13.91 -1.91 -1.97
N VAL A 158 -14.02 -2.64 -0.88
CA VAL A 158 -13.05 -2.63 0.21
C VAL A 158 -11.94 -3.62 -0.12
N ASN A 159 -10.68 -3.19 -0.07
CA ASN A 159 -9.52 -4.02 -0.41
C ASN A 159 -8.68 -4.40 0.83
N LYS A 160 -8.98 -3.77 1.95
CA LYS A 160 -8.34 -4.05 3.24
C LYS A 160 -9.21 -3.56 4.39
#